data_66d9f93d1ad57d44cd6274c97104fbc1
#
_entry.id   66d9f93d1ad57d44cd6274c97104fbc1
#
_cell.length_a   1.000
_cell.length_b   1.000
_cell.length_c   1.000
_cell.angle_alpha   90.00
_cell.angle_beta   90.00
_cell.angle_gamma   90.00
#
_symmetry.space_group_name_H-M   'P 1'
#
loop_
_entity.id
_entity.type
_entity.pdbx_description
1 polymer ?
#
loop_
_entity_poly.entity_id
_entity_poly.type
_entity_poly.pdbx_seq_one_letter_code
_entity_poly.pdbx_strand_id
1 'polypeptide(L)'
;LSSSSAASDVYKRQVWVGLIIVATIGTSMFNMVIWAMITDVIDESEVQTGVRQDGTIYSVYSFARKLGQACSSGLSGVLLSIIGYTSVTAFDPKVVDGIYNITCLVPAGGMILLLLALWFLYPLNKKRVEENAEKLRIKRNENA
;
A
#
# COMPACT_ATOMS: atom_id res chain seq x y z
N LEU A 1 2.44 -10.62 43.55
CA LEU A 1 2.80 -11.13 42.19
C LEU A 1 1.89 -10.61 41.08
N SER A 2 0.68 -10.14 41.40
CA SER A 2 -0.32 -9.67 40.42
C SER A 2 -0.03 -8.27 39.82
N SER A 3 0.56 -7.35 40.57
CA SER A 3 0.71 -5.95 40.17
C SER A 3 1.84 -5.75 39.12
N SER A 4 2.92 -6.51 39.20
CA SER A 4 4.03 -6.45 38.26
C SER A 4 3.67 -7.02 36.87
N SER A 5 2.87 -8.09 36.82
CA SER A 5 2.35 -8.65 35.58
C SER A 5 1.38 -7.71 34.88
N ALA A 6 0.46 -7.11 35.63
CA ALA A 6 -0.50 -6.14 35.07
C ALA A 6 0.19 -4.89 34.51
N ALA A 7 1.22 -4.37 35.18
CA ALA A 7 2.00 -3.24 34.67
C ALA A 7 2.76 -3.57 33.39
N SER A 8 3.34 -4.79 33.28
CA SER A 8 3.98 -5.26 32.06
C SER A 8 3.00 -5.38 30.88
N ASP A 9 1.80 -5.86 31.14
CA ASP A 9 0.77 -6.03 30.09
C ASP A 9 0.22 -4.69 29.62
N VAL A 10 0.06 -3.71 30.52
CA VAL A 10 -0.33 -2.34 30.18
C VAL A 10 0.74 -1.67 29.31
N TYR A 11 2.02 -1.82 29.66
CA TYR A 11 3.14 -1.28 28.90
C TYR A 11 3.20 -1.88 27.48
N LYS A 12 3.07 -3.19 27.34
CA LYS A 12 3.03 -3.88 26.04
C LYS A 12 1.88 -3.37 25.18
N ARG A 13 0.72 -3.18 25.78
CA ARG A 13 -0.46 -2.63 25.08
C ARG A 13 -0.23 -1.21 24.60
N GLN A 14 0.38 -0.35 25.42
CA GLN A 14 0.69 1.03 25.04
C GLN A 14 1.69 1.11 23.89
N VAL A 15 2.76 0.29 23.93
CA VAL A 15 3.74 0.19 22.85
C VAL A 15 3.07 -0.29 21.56
N TRP A 16 2.20 -1.30 21.65
CA TRP A 16 1.48 -1.82 20.49
C TRP A 16 0.55 -0.77 19.86
N VAL A 17 -0.21 -0.03 20.68
CA VAL A 17 -1.06 1.08 20.22
C VAL A 17 -0.22 2.17 19.56
N GLY A 18 0.92 2.55 20.15
CA GLY A 18 1.85 3.52 19.58
C GLY A 18 2.35 3.10 18.20
N LEU A 19 2.74 1.84 18.04
CA LEU A 19 3.18 1.28 16.75
C LEU A 19 2.06 1.30 15.68
N ILE A 20 0.81 0.99 16.07
CA ILE A 20 -0.33 1.07 15.16
C ILE A 20 -0.56 2.51 14.70
N ILE A 21 -0.48 3.50 15.60
CA ILE A 21 -0.64 4.91 15.24
C ILE A 21 0.42 5.32 14.20
N VAL A 22 1.68 4.99 14.42
CA VAL A 22 2.77 5.27 13.49
C VAL A 22 2.54 4.58 12.14
N ALA A 23 2.15 3.31 12.15
CA ALA A 23 1.84 2.56 10.93
C ALA A 23 0.65 3.18 10.15
N THR A 24 -0.38 3.62 10.85
CA THR A 24 -1.56 4.26 10.25
C THR A 24 -1.20 5.60 9.60
N ILE A 25 -0.37 6.41 10.25
CA ILE A 25 0.14 7.67 9.70
C ILE A 25 0.95 7.38 8.43
N GLY A 26 1.88 6.41 8.47
CA GLY A 26 2.67 6.01 7.30
C GLY A 26 1.81 5.55 6.13
N THR A 27 0.79 4.73 6.40
CA THR A 27 -0.16 4.26 5.38
C THR A 27 -0.97 5.41 4.78
N SER A 28 -1.38 6.38 5.59
CA SER A 28 -2.12 7.55 5.12
C SER A 28 -1.26 8.44 4.21
N MET A 29 -0.01 8.68 4.58
CA MET A 29 0.96 9.41 3.74
C MET A 29 1.20 8.68 2.41
N PHE A 30 1.36 7.36 2.45
CA PHE A 30 1.53 6.56 1.25
C PHE A 30 0.33 6.68 0.29
N ASN A 31 -0.91 6.66 0.81
CA ASN A 31 -2.10 6.87 -0.02
C ASN A 31 -2.10 8.24 -0.71
N MET A 32 -1.67 9.31 -0.04
CA MET A 32 -1.55 10.63 -0.67
C MET A 32 -0.52 10.65 -1.81
N VAL A 33 0.62 9.98 -1.61
CA VAL A 33 1.66 9.86 -2.64
C VAL A 33 1.15 9.11 -3.87
N ILE A 34 0.37 8.04 -3.70
CA ILE A 34 -0.23 7.29 -4.82
C ILE A 34 -1.12 8.21 -5.68
N TRP A 35 -1.94 9.06 -5.07
CA TRP A 35 -2.79 10.00 -5.81
C TRP A 35 -1.97 11.01 -6.62
N ALA A 36 -0.87 11.53 -6.05
CA ALA A 36 0.06 12.39 -6.78
C ALA A 36 0.70 11.65 -7.97
N MET A 37 1.17 10.42 -7.77
CA MET A 37 1.76 9.59 -8.84
C MET A 37 0.78 9.31 -9.99
N ILE A 38 -0.51 9.09 -9.69
CA ILE A 38 -1.53 8.89 -10.72
C ILE A 38 -1.69 10.17 -11.55
N THR A 39 -1.69 11.33 -10.92
CA THR A 39 -1.76 12.62 -11.62
C THR A 39 -0.56 12.81 -12.55
N ASP A 40 0.65 12.48 -12.09
CA ASP A 40 1.87 12.54 -12.91
C ASP A 40 1.79 11.61 -14.15
N VAL A 41 1.20 10.42 -13.99
CA VAL A 41 0.97 9.48 -15.10
C VAL A 41 -0.06 10.03 -16.10
N ILE A 42 -1.11 10.71 -15.62
CA ILE A 42 -2.10 11.36 -16.48
C ILE A 42 -1.44 12.47 -17.30
N ASP A 43 -0.64 13.31 -16.66
CA ASP A 43 0.06 14.41 -17.32
C ASP A 43 1.10 13.89 -18.34
N GLU A 44 1.84 12.82 -18.02
CA GLU A 44 2.74 12.15 -18.99
C GLU A 44 1.96 11.60 -20.18
N SER A 45 0.81 10.96 -19.96
CA SER A 45 -0.05 10.44 -21.02
C SER A 45 -0.57 11.57 -21.91
N GLU A 46 -0.99 12.71 -21.33
CA GLU A 46 -1.44 13.88 -22.08
C GLU A 46 -0.32 14.48 -22.95
N VAL A 47 0.90 14.54 -22.44
CA VAL A 47 2.06 15.00 -23.22
C VAL A 47 2.37 14.08 -24.39
N GLN A 48 2.24 12.75 -24.20
CA GLN A 48 2.56 11.77 -25.24
C GLN A 48 1.46 11.63 -26.30
N THR A 49 0.19 11.61 -25.87
CA THR A 49 -0.94 11.33 -26.76
C THR A 49 -1.63 12.58 -27.28
N GLY A 50 -1.37 13.73 -26.66
CA GLY A 50 -2.04 15.00 -26.96
C GLY A 50 -3.45 15.13 -26.39
N VAL A 51 -4.00 14.06 -25.81
CA VAL A 51 -5.37 13.98 -25.28
C VAL A 51 -5.33 13.61 -23.78
N ARG A 52 -6.06 14.35 -22.96
CA ARG A 52 -6.17 14.07 -21.53
C ARG A 52 -7.16 12.91 -21.31
N GLN A 53 -6.68 11.81 -20.72
CA GLN A 53 -7.45 10.57 -20.53
C GLN A 53 -7.61 10.18 -19.05
N ASP A 54 -8.05 11.12 -18.21
CA ASP A 54 -8.23 10.90 -16.77
C ASP A 54 -9.06 9.65 -16.46
N GLY A 55 -10.22 9.53 -17.09
CA GLY A 55 -11.16 8.43 -16.84
C GLY A 55 -10.58 7.05 -17.16
N THR A 56 -9.81 6.93 -18.23
CA THR A 56 -9.18 5.66 -18.61
C THR A 56 -8.12 5.26 -17.60
N ILE A 57 -7.25 6.17 -17.21
CA ILE A 57 -6.17 5.89 -16.25
C ILE A 57 -6.74 5.56 -14.88
N TYR A 58 -7.74 6.31 -14.39
CA TYR A 58 -8.42 6.00 -13.13
C TYR A 58 -9.16 4.68 -13.14
N SER A 59 -9.77 4.28 -14.25
CA SER A 59 -10.49 3.01 -14.36
C SER A 59 -9.50 1.83 -14.31
N VAL A 60 -8.39 1.91 -15.03
CA VAL A 60 -7.32 0.90 -14.99
C VAL A 60 -6.72 0.79 -13.59
N TYR A 61 -6.42 1.92 -12.95
CA TYR A 61 -5.92 1.93 -11.56
C TYR A 61 -6.91 1.29 -10.59
N SER A 62 -8.20 1.67 -10.68
CA SER A 62 -9.24 1.14 -9.80
C SER A 62 -9.45 -0.36 -9.99
N PHE A 63 -9.40 -0.83 -11.24
CA PHE A 63 -9.47 -2.25 -11.57
C PHE A 63 -8.28 -3.01 -10.98
N ALA A 64 -7.07 -2.54 -11.24
CA ALA A 64 -5.85 -3.16 -10.71
C ALA A 64 -5.85 -3.21 -9.17
N ARG A 65 -6.29 -2.13 -8.51
CA ARG A 65 -6.43 -2.06 -7.06
C ARG A 65 -7.42 -3.10 -6.52
N LYS A 66 -8.60 -3.22 -7.14
CA LYS A 66 -9.62 -4.20 -6.73
C LYS A 66 -9.14 -5.64 -6.97
N LEU A 67 -8.46 -5.87 -8.08
CA LEU A 67 -7.87 -7.18 -8.36
C LEU A 67 -6.81 -7.54 -7.31
N GLY A 68 -5.93 -6.61 -6.95
CA GLY A 68 -4.95 -6.79 -5.87
C GLY A 68 -5.60 -7.09 -4.52
N GLN A 69 -6.69 -6.40 -4.17
CA GLN A 69 -7.46 -6.67 -2.95
C GLN A 69 -8.07 -8.08 -2.94
N ALA A 70 -8.65 -8.51 -4.06
CA ALA A 70 -9.22 -9.84 -4.19
C ALA A 70 -8.14 -10.94 -4.05
N CYS A 71 -7.00 -10.77 -4.73
CA CYS A 71 -5.86 -11.68 -4.62
C CYS A 71 -5.31 -11.74 -3.19
N SER A 72 -5.18 -10.59 -2.53
CA SER A 72 -4.71 -10.51 -1.14
C SER A 72 -5.65 -11.23 -0.17
N SER A 73 -6.97 -11.05 -0.33
CA SER A 73 -7.97 -11.74 0.50
C SER A 73 -7.93 -13.25 0.28
N GLY A 74 -7.82 -13.69 -0.98
CA GLY A 74 -7.68 -15.11 -1.32
C GLY A 74 -6.40 -15.72 -0.73
N LEU A 75 -5.27 -15.03 -0.87
CA LEU A 75 -3.99 -15.46 -0.31
C LEU A 75 -4.05 -15.57 1.22
N SER A 76 -4.69 -14.62 1.89
CA SER A 76 -4.86 -14.66 3.36
C SER A 76 -5.65 -15.89 3.79
N GLY A 77 -6.72 -16.25 3.08
CA GLY A 77 -7.50 -17.47 3.35
C GLY A 77 -6.68 -18.75 3.17
N VAL A 78 -5.90 -18.82 2.09
CA VAL A 78 -5.00 -19.97 1.84
C VAL A 78 -3.94 -20.09 2.93
N LEU A 79 -3.30 -19.00 3.32
CA LEU A 79 -2.27 -18.99 4.37
C LEU A 79 -2.83 -19.42 5.73
N LEU A 80 -4.03 -18.95 6.10
CA LEU A 80 -4.73 -19.38 7.31
C LEU A 80 -5.07 -20.90 7.27
N SER A 81 -5.48 -21.40 6.13
CA SER A 81 -5.74 -22.84 5.94
C SER A 81 -4.47 -23.68 6.10
N ILE A 82 -3.32 -23.23 5.57
CA ILE A 82 -2.04 -23.94 5.67
C ILE A 82 -1.57 -24.08 7.13
N ILE A 83 -1.77 -23.06 7.97
CA ILE A 83 -1.42 -23.13 9.39
C ILE A 83 -2.44 -23.89 10.23
N GLY A 84 -3.52 -24.39 9.60
CA GLY A 84 -4.55 -25.15 10.30
C GLY A 84 -5.50 -24.31 11.16
N TYR A 85 -5.70 -23.05 10.79
CA TYR A 85 -6.63 -22.17 11.51
C TYR A 85 -8.08 -22.63 11.33
N THR A 86 -8.72 -22.95 12.47
CA THR A 86 -10.16 -23.23 12.56
C THR A 86 -10.71 -22.58 13.82
N SER A 87 -12.03 -22.51 13.96
CA SER A 87 -12.66 -21.98 15.17
C SER A 87 -12.26 -22.73 16.45
N VAL A 88 -11.85 -23.99 16.32
CA VAL A 88 -11.44 -24.86 17.44
C VAL A 88 -9.95 -24.67 17.75
N THR A 89 -9.10 -24.52 16.73
CA THR A 89 -7.63 -24.45 16.87
C THR A 89 -7.11 -23.01 16.99
N ALA A 90 -7.98 -22.01 16.98
CA ALA A 90 -7.62 -20.59 16.99
C ALA A 90 -6.70 -20.17 18.14
N PHE A 91 -6.74 -20.87 19.27
CA PHE A 91 -5.92 -20.60 20.45
C PHE A 91 -4.75 -21.58 20.63
N ASP A 92 -4.55 -22.51 19.71
CA ASP A 92 -3.39 -23.41 19.75
C ASP A 92 -2.09 -22.59 19.57
N PRO A 93 -1.06 -22.81 20.42
CA PRO A 93 0.19 -22.04 20.34
C PRO A 93 0.83 -22.05 18.96
N LYS A 94 0.81 -23.18 18.25
CA LYS A 94 1.35 -23.30 16.89
C LYS A 94 0.59 -22.46 15.87
N VAL A 95 -0.75 -22.39 16.00
CA VAL A 95 -1.60 -21.60 15.11
C VAL A 95 -1.41 -20.11 15.40
N VAL A 96 -1.32 -19.72 16.67
CA VAL A 96 -1.04 -18.34 17.09
C VAL A 96 0.33 -17.87 16.56
N ASP A 97 1.38 -18.67 16.70
CA ASP A 97 2.71 -18.38 16.15
C ASP A 97 2.66 -18.27 14.61
N GLY A 98 1.89 -19.15 13.96
CA GLY A 98 1.68 -19.10 12.51
C GLY A 98 0.99 -17.81 12.07
N ILE A 99 -0.06 -17.39 12.74
CA ILE A 99 -0.76 -16.12 12.48
C ILE A 99 0.20 -14.94 12.67
N TYR A 100 0.99 -14.93 13.75
CA TYR A 100 1.97 -13.89 14.01
C TYR A 100 2.99 -13.77 12.87
N ASN A 101 3.56 -14.90 12.44
CA ASN A 101 4.51 -14.94 11.34
C ASN A 101 3.90 -14.45 10.02
N ILE A 102 2.69 -14.88 9.68
CA ILE A 102 1.99 -14.43 8.47
C ILE A 102 1.74 -12.92 8.53
N THR A 103 1.25 -12.42 9.67
CA THR A 103 0.94 -11.00 9.84
C THR A 103 2.16 -10.10 9.76
N CYS A 104 3.34 -10.59 10.13
CA CYS A 104 4.60 -9.83 10.04
C CYS A 104 5.29 -10.00 8.69
N LEU A 105 5.44 -11.23 8.19
CA LEU A 105 6.26 -11.53 7.02
C LEU A 105 5.58 -11.18 5.70
N VAL A 106 4.26 -11.41 5.58
CA VAL A 106 3.54 -11.16 4.33
C VAL A 106 3.49 -9.67 3.99
N PRO A 107 3.12 -8.76 4.91
CA PRO A 107 3.20 -7.32 4.62
C PRO A 107 4.62 -6.84 4.38
N ALA A 108 5.61 -7.33 5.13
CA ALA A 108 7.00 -6.97 4.93
C ALA A 108 7.51 -7.37 3.54
N GLY A 109 7.22 -8.61 3.11
CA GLY A 109 7.52 -9.08 1.75
C GLY A 109 6.81 -8.26 0.68
N GLY A 110 5.52 -7.93 0.90
CA GLY A 110 4.75 -7.07 0.01
C GLY A 110 5.35 -5.68 -0.15
N MET A 111 5.82 -5.06 0.94
CA MET A 111 6.49 -3.75 0.89
C MET A 111 7.80 -3.80 0.13
N ILE A 112 8.60 -4.85 0.29
CA ILE A 112 9.84 -5.03 -0.47
C ILE A 112 9.54 -5.17 -1.96
N LEU A 113 8.57 -6.00 -2.33
CA LEU A 113 8.14 -6.14 -3.73
C LEU A 113 7.63 -4.82 -4.32
N LEU A 114 6.86 -4.05 -3.55
CA LEU A 114 6.39 -2.73 -3.95
C LEU A 114 7.54 -1.76 -4.20
N LEU A 115 8.52 -1.70 -3.30
CA LEU A 115 9.71 -0.86 -3.47
C LEU A 115 10.50 -1.24 -4.72
N LEU A 116 10.69 -2.53 -4.96
CA LEU A 116 11.36 -3.02 -6.17
C LEU A 116 10.55 -2.68 -7.43
N ALA A 117 9.24 -2.87 -7.41
CA ALA A 117 8.37 -2.52 -8.52
C ALA A 117 8.43 -1.02 -8.84
N LEU A 118 8.36 -0.15 -7.85
CA LEU A 118 8.50 1.30 -8.03
C LEU A 118 9.89 1.66 -8.58
N TRP A 119 10.94 1.03 -8.09
CA TRP A 119 12.30 1.29 -8.56
C TRP A 119 12.50 0.92 -10.03
N PHE A 120 11.96 -0.23 -10.46
CA PHE A 120 12.18 -0.73 -11.82
C PHE A 120 11.13 -0.28 -12.85
N LEU A 121 9.87 -0.11 -12.42
CA LEU A 121 8.75 0.15 -13.33
C LEU A 121 8.30 1.61 -13.36
N TYR A 122 8.72 2.44 -12.41
CA TYR A 122 8.32 3.85 -12.37
C TYR A 122 9.39 4.76 -13.01
N PRO A 123 9.27 5.10 -14.32
CA PRO A 123 10.28 5.88 -15.05
C PRO A 123 10.16 7.39 -14.84
N LEU A 124 9.11 7.85 -14.16
CA LEU A 124 8.84 9.28 -13.95
C LEU A 124 9.71 9.81 -12.80
N ASN A 125 10.82 10.43 -13.17
CA ASN A 125 11.66 11.11 -12.24
C ASN A 125 11.22 12.60 -12.09
N LYS A 126 11.61 13.26 -11.01
CA LYS A 126 11.23 14.64 -10.69
C LYS A 126 11.41 15.61 -11.87
N LYS A 127 12.53 15.49 -12.59
CA LYS A 127 12.82 16.34 -13.75
C LYS A 127 11.80 16.16 -14.87
N ARG A 128 11.40 14.91 -15.14
CA ARG A 128 10.42 14.60 -16.19
C ARG A 128 9.02 15.09 -15.83
N VAL A 129 8.65 14.98 -14.56
CA VAL A 129 7.36 15.51 -14.05
C VAL A 129 7.33 17.04 -14.19
N GLU A 130 8.40 17.74 -13.81
CA GLU A 130 8.52 19.20 -13.97
C GLU A 130 8.46 19.63 -15.44
N GLU A 131 9.17 18.94 -16.33
CA GLU A 131 9.13 19.19 -17.79
C GLU A 131 7.74 18.99 -18.38
N ASN A 132 7.00 17.96 -17.95
CA ASN A 132 5.63 17.70 -18.39
C ASN A 132 4.67 18.81 -17.94
N ALA A 133 4.77 19.20 -16.66
CA ALA A 133 3.95 20.27 -16.11
C ALA A 133 4.17 21.59 -16.87
N GLU A 134 5.42 21.92 -17.23
CA GLU A 134 5.74 23.12 -18.00
C GLU A 134 5.21 23.06 -19.44
N LYS A 135 5.39 21.93 -20.13
CA LYS A 135 4.84 21.71 -21.48
C LYS A 135 3.31 21.85 -21.52
N LEU A 136 2.62 21.28 -20.54
CA LEU A 136 1.17 21.40 -20.45
C LEU A 136 0.72 22.82 -20.11
N ARG A 137 1.49 23.54 -19.27
CA ARG A 137 1.22 24.95 -18.97
C ARG A 137 1.33 25.83 -20.20
N ILE A 138 2.38 25.67 -21.01
CA ILE A 138 2.57 26.41 -22.27
C ILE A 138 1.40 26.12 -23.22
N LYS A 139 1.10 24.84 -23.45
CA LYS A 139 0.00 24.41 -24.32
C LYS A 139 -1.36 24.98 -23.91
N ARG A 140 -1.64 25.08 -22.62
CA ARG A 140 -2.91 25.65 -22.11
C ARG A 140 -2.96 27.16 -22.29
N ASN A 141 -1.84 27.85 -22.18
CA ASN A 141 -1.77 29.29 -22.42
C ASN A 141 -1.88 29.65 -23.91
N GLU A 142 -1.42 28.78 -24.82
CA GLU A 142 -1.57 28.97 -26.28
C GLU A 142 -3.02 28.76 -26.78
N ASN A 143 -3.81 27.98 -26.03
CA ASN A 143 -5.19 27.64 -26.38
C ASN A 143 -6.24 28.51 -25.63
N ALA A 144 -5.81 29.42 -24.75
CA ALA A 144 -6.67 30.35 -24.01
C ALA A 144 -6.73 31.73 -24.65
#